data_c488c64880e65cc5f2b6c4abbfa21097
#
_entry.id   c488c64880e65cc5f2b6c4abbfa21097
#
_cell.length_a   1.000
_cell.length_b   1.000
_cell.length_c   1.000
_cell.angle_alpha   90.00
_cell.angle_beta   90.00
_cell.angle_gamma   90.00
#
_symmetry.space_group_name_H-M   'P 1'
#
loop_
_entity.id
_entity.type
_entity.pdbx_description
1 polymer ?
#
loop_
_entity_poly.entity_id
_entity_poly.type
_entity_poly.pdbx_seq_one_letter_code
_entity_poly.pdbx_strand_id
1 'polypeptide(L)'
;MRVRSNNGFTLIELLIVVAIIGIIAAIAVPGLLRARMSGNEASAIGSLRAINSAQINYQTNCAAGTGYAPTLVDLGTPPLAANGGGQPFISPDLGLAVPIVKAGYSIDFTSNNAIAAAAVCNNAALAVIGNYLATAAPVSAGTSGTRFFGTSEAQTVFQHTAAITAITASGVPAPGGVPIK
;
A
#
# COMPACT_ATOMS: atom_id res chain seq x y z
N MET A 1 53.12 -1.24 -41.57
CA MET A 1 52.30 -0.43 -40.64
C MET A 1 50.95 -0.12 -41.33
N ARG A 2 49.85 -0.63 -40.82
CA ARG A 2 48.50 -0.27 -41.31
C ARG A 2 48.05 0.97 -40.52
N VAL A 3 47.93 2.11 -41.15
CA VAL A 3 47.34 3.32 -40.60
C VAL A 3 45.84 3.06 -40.47
N ARG A 4 45.31 2.93 -39.23
CA ARG A 4 43.85 2.91 -38.97
C ARG A 4 43.34 4.33 -39.25
N SER A 5 42.45 4.48 -40.23
CA SER A 5 41.72 5.73 -40.46
C SER A 5 40.77 5.96 -39.28
N ASN A 6 41.04 6.94 -38.46
CA ASN A 6 40.11 7.43 -37.44
C ASN A 6 39.08 8.32 -38.17
N ASN A 7 37.93 7.74 -38.49
CA ASN A 7 36.78 8.51 -38.96
C ASN A 7 36.16 9.23 -37.74
N GLY A 8 36.36 10.56 -37.68
CA GLY A 8 35.76 11.41 -36.66
C GLY A 8 34.24 11.58 -36.91
N PHE A 9 33.45 11.69 -35.83
CA PHE A 9 32.04 11.98 -35.88
C PHE A 9 31.79 13.41 -36.33
N THR A 10 30.80 13.62 -37.22
CA THR A 10 30.44 14.99 -37.65
C THR A 10 29.46 15.59 -36.63
N LEU A 11 29.52 16.92 -36.47
CA LEU A 11 28.63 17.66 -35.57
C LEU A 11 27.14 17.48 -35.98
N ILE A 12 26.87 17.39 -37.28
CA ILE A 12 25.52 17.23 -37.79
C ILE A 12 24.94 15.83 -37.51
N GLU A 13 25.76 14.77 -37.52
CA GLU A 13 25.33 13.43 -37.15
C GLU A 13 24.89 13.37 -35.67
N LEU A 14 25.64 14.02 -34.79
CA LEU A 14 25.28 14.10 -33.38
C LEU A 14 23.98 14.90 -33.17
N LEU A 15 23.84 16.02 -33.89
CA LEU A 15 22.69 16.92 -33.77
C LEU A 15 21.38 16.24 -34.22
N ILE A 16 21.41 15.48 -35.31
CA ILE A 16 20.23 14.73 -35.77
C ILE A 16 19.82 13.66 -34.77
N VAL A 17 20.78 12.93 -34.19
CA VAL A 17 20.52 11.87 -33.24
C VAL A 17 19.84 12.43 -31.97
N VAL A 18 20.39 13.51 -31.39
CA VAL A 18 19.78 14.11 -30.20
C VAL A 18 18.41 14.74 -30.48
N ALA A 19 18.19 15.27 -31.69
CA ALA A 19 16.91 15.79 -32.08
C ALA A 19 15.84 14.68 -32.15
N ILE A 20 16.15 13.53 -32.74
CA ILE A 20 15.24 12.39 -32.82
C ILE A 20 14.95 11.84 -31.42
N ILE A 21 15.97 11.67 -30.57
CA ILE A 21 15.80 11.21 -29.18
C ILE A 21 14.90 12.20 -28.43
N GLY A 22 15.10 13.50 -28.59
CA GLY A 22 14.28 14.53 -27.95
C GLY A 22 12.81 14.46 -28.32
N ILE A 23 12.50 14.23 -29.62
CA ILE A 23 11.12 14.08 -30.09
C ILE A 23 10.46 12.82 -29.49
N ILE A 24 11.19 11.68 -29.49
CA ILE A 24 10.67 10.43 -28.93
C ILE A 24 10.44 10.59 -27.42
N ALA A 25 11.39 11.18 -26.71
CA ALA A 25 11.28 11.39 -25.25
C ALA A 25 10.11 12.32 -24.91
N ALA A 26 9.87 13.39 -25.66
CA ALA A 26 8.78 14.33 -25.44
C ALA A 26 7.40 13.64 -25.47
N ILE A 27 7.23 12.61 -26.28
CA ILE A 27 5.98 11.84 -26.39
C ILE A 27 5.93 10.70 -25.34
N ALA A 28 7.06 10.02 -25.12
CA ALA A 28 7.11 8.82 -24.30
C ALA A 28 7.07 9.11 -22.77
N VAL A 29 7.74 10.18 -22.31
CA VAL A 29 7.87 10.48 -20.87
C VAL A 29 6.52 10.73 -20.18
N PRO A 30 5.60 11.55 -20.70
CA PRO A 30 4.29 11.76 -20.09
C PRO A 30 3.46 10.46 -19.99
N GLY A 31 3.55 9.59 -21.01
CA GLY A 31 2.89 8.28 -21.02
C GLY A 31 3.43 7.36 -19.95
N LEU A 32 4.77 7.29 -19.80
CA LEU A 32 5.44 6.49 -18.79
C LEU A 32 5.08 6.94 -17.36
N LEU A 33 5.00 8.25 -17.11
CA LEU A 33 4.62 8.78 -15.81
C LEU A 33 3.21 8.36 -15.40
N ARG A 34 2.23 8.45 -16.33
CA ARG A 34 0.86 7.98 -16.09
C ARG A 34 0.80 6.48 -15.82
N ALA A 35 1.55 5.68 -16.58
CA ALA A 35 1.63 4.24 -16.37
C ALA A 35 2.21 3.89 -14.99
N ARG A 36 3.25 4.60 -14.55
CA ARG A 36 3.82 4.44 -13.21
C ARG A 36 2.80 4.79 -12.11
N MET A 37 2.10 5.92 -12.23
CA MET A 37 1.05 6.29 -11.27
C MET A 37 -0.04 5.21 -11.16
N SER A 38 -0.52 4.69 -12.29
CA SER A 38 -1.51 3.60 -12.30
C SER A 38 -0.98 2.32 -11.64
N GLY A 39 0.28 1.97 -11.87
CA GLY A 39 0.93 0.83 -11.20
C GLY A 39 1.05 1.02 -9.69
N ASN A 40 1.41 2.22 -9.25
CA ASN A 40 1.50 2.56 -7.83
C ASN A 40 0.12 2.48 -7.14
N GLU A 41 -0.93 3.00 -7.79
CA GLU A 41 -2.32 2.93 -7.30
C GLU A 41 -2.80 1.48 -7.20
N ALA A 42 -2.51 0.64 -8.19
CA ALA A 42 -2.83 -0.78 -8.14
C ALA A 42 -2.10 -1.51 -7.00
N SER A 43 -0.82 -1.18 -6.75
CA SER A 43 -0.05 -1.71 -5.63
C SER A 43 -0.63 -1.28 -4.27
N ALA A 44 -1.08 -0.03 -4.14
CA ALA A 44 -1.72 0.48 -2.93
C ALA A 44 -3.02 -0.27 -2.63
N ILE A 45 -3.89 -0.46 -3.64
CA ILE A 45 -5.12 -1.26 -3.53
C ILE A 45 -4.80 -2.70 -3.12
N GLY A 46 -3.78 -3.32 -3.72
CA GLY A 46 -3.32 -4.66 -3.37
C GLY A 46 -2.88 -4.75 -1.91
N SER A 47 -2.17 -3.75 -1.40
CA SER A 47 -1.74 -3.68 0.00
C SER A 47 -2.92 -3.56 0.97
N LEU A 48 -3.91 -2.73 0.67
CA LEU A 48 -5.14 -2.61 1.48
C LEU A 48 -5.95 -3.91 1.49
N ARG A 49 -6.05 -4.60 0.36
CA ARG A 49 -6.70 -5.93 0.30
C ARG A 49 -5.95 -6.99 1.11
N ALA A 50 -4.61 -6.95 1.11
CA ALA A 50 -3.79 -7.83 1.94
C ALA A 50 -4.02 -7.57 3.43
N ILE A 51 -4.13 -6.30 3.85
CA ILE A 51 -4.47 -5.93 5.23
C ILE A 51 -5.86 -6.48 5.60
N ASN A 52 -6.88 -6.31 4.74
CA ASN A 52 -8.21 -6.84 4.98
C ASN A 52 -8.19 -8.35 5.19
N SER A 53 -7.54 -9.09 4.29
CA SER A 53 -7.44 -10.55 4.38
C SER A 53 -6.70 -10.99 5.64
N ALA A 54 -5.63 -10.27 6.02
CA ALA A 54 -4.87 -10.54 7.24
C ALA A 54 -5.71 -10.28 8.50
N GLN A 55 -6.50 -9.23 8.53
CA GLN A 55 -7.39 -8.90 9.65
C GLN A 55 -8.48 -9.96 9.85
N ILE A 56 -9.12 -10.46 8.78
CA ILE A 56 -10.08 -11.56 8.89
C ILE A 56 -9.39 -12.83 9.41
N ASN A 57 -8.23 -13.14 8.86
CA ASN A 57 -7.48 -14.33 9.27
C ASN A 57 -7.06 -14.24 10.74
N TYR A 58 -6.62 -13.07 11.19
CA TYR A 58 -6.32 -12.81 12.60
C TYR A 58 -7.57 -12.97 13.49
N GLN A 59 -8.68 -12.35 13.12
CA GLN A 59 -9.94 -12.43 13.85
C GLN A 59 -10.39 -13.88 14.05
N THR A 60 -10.35 -14.68 12.98
CA THR A 60 -10.83 -16.07 13.02
C THR A 60 -9.90 -17.03 13.73
N ASN A 61 -8.59 -16.91 13.47
CA ASN A 61 -7.61 -17.92 13.89
C ASN A 61 -6.78 -17.52 15.11
N CYS A 62 -6.77 -16.23 15.48
CA CYS A 62 -5.94 -15.72 16.57
C CYS A 62 -6.77 -15.08 17.70
N ALA A 63 -7.80 -14.33 17.36
CA ALA A 63 -8.62 -13.58 18.31
C ALA A 63 -9.96 -14.29 18.66
N ALA A 64 -10.11 -15.56 18.31
CA ALA A 64 -11.31 -16.36 18.58
C ALA A 64 -12.65 -15.68 18.16
N GLY A 65 -12.62 -14.89 17.08
CA GLY A 65 -13.78 -14.15 16.56
C GLY A 65 -14.12 -12.86 17.32
N THR A 66 -13.32 -12.46 18.32
CA THR A 66 -13.67 -11.34 19.22
C THR A 66 -13.32 -9.96 18.64
N GLY A 67 -12.35 -9.86 17.73
CA GLY A 67 -11.93 -8.58 17.13
C GLY A 67 -10.73 -8.69 16.23
N TYR A 68 -10.26 -7.54 15.78
CA TYR A 68 -9.14 -7.38 14.85
C TYR A 68 -7.82 -7.07 15.57
N ALA A 69 -6.70 -7.23 14.86
CA ALA A 69 -5.38 -6.84 15.37
C ALA A 69 -5.29 -5.31 15.50
N PRO A 70 -4.78 -4.79 16.63
CA PRO A 70 -4.70 -3.35 16.87
C PRO A 70 -3.66 -2.62 16.03
N THR A 71 -2.63 -3.31 15.54
CA THR A 71 -1.59 -2.73 14.69
C THR A 71 -1.18 -3.67 13.55
N LEU A 72 -0.52 -3.12 12.53
CA LEU A 72 0.07 -3.93 11.45
C LEU A 72 1.26 -4.77 11.94
N VAL A 73 1.94 -4.33 13.00
CA VAL A 73 3.02 -5.10 13.66
C VAL A 73 2.47 -6.39 14.27
N ASP A 74 1.27 -6.33 14.86
CA ASP A 74 0.62 -7.51 15.43
C ASP A 74 0.25 -8.53 14.36
N LEU A 75 -0.17 -8.06 13.17
CA LEU A 75 -0.39 -8.94 12.02
C LEU A 75 0.91 -9.55 11.48
N GLY A 76 2.03 -8.82 11.60
CA GLY A 76 3.37 -9.29 11.24
C GLY A 76 4.01 -10.22 12.28
N THR A 77 3.42 -10.31 13.48
CA THR A 77 3.93 -11.17 14.56
C THR A 77 3.30 -12.57 14.46
N PRO A 78 4.11 -13.62 14.32
CA PRO A 78 3.59 -14.97 14.24
C PRO A 78 2.95 -15.43 15.55
N PRO A 79 2.02 -16.39 15.53
CA PRO A 79 1.49 -17.04 16.71
C PRO A 79 2.60 -17.64 17.59
N LEU A 80 2.44 -17.57 18.91
CA LEU A 80 3.38 -18.15 19.85
C LEU A 80 3.46 -19.69 19.69
N ALA A 81 4.63 -20.26 19.90
CA ALA A 81 4.82 -21.72 19.86
C ALA A 81 3.89 -22.47 20.83
N ALA A 82 3.58 -21.87 22.00
CA ALA A 82 2.62 -22.41 22.97
C ALA A 82 1.17 -22.49 22.43
N ASN A 83 0.85 -21.72 21.39
CA ASN A 83 -0.46 -21.68 20.72
C ASN A 83 -0.43 -22.37 19.35
N GLY A 84 0.49 -23.31 19.14
CA GLY A 84 0.64 -24.07 17.91
C GLY A 84 1.63 -23.49 16.90
N GLY A 85 2.19 -22.31 17.16
CA GLY A 85 3.08 -21.63 16.21
C GLY A 85 2.37 -21.23 14.90
N GLY A 86 3.12 -20.76 13.92
CA GLY A 86 2.58 -20.43 12.59
C GLY A 86 3.37 -19.36 11.86
N GLN A 87 2.84 -18.96 10.72
CA GLN A 87 3.37 -17.83 9.94
C GLN A 87 2.65 -16.53 10.34
N PRO A 88 3.27 -15.37 10.14
CA PRO A 88 2.61 -14.08 10.27
C PRO A 88 1.35 -14.00 9.39
N PHE A 89 0.38 -13.22 9.81
CA PHE A 89 -0.89 -13.02 9.07
C PHE A 89 -0.72 -12.13 7.84
N ILE A 90 0.32 -11.29 7.85
CA ILE A 90 0.64 -10.38 6.75
C ILE A 90 2.12 -10.50 6.37
N SER A 91 2.45 -10.11 5.14
CA SER A 91 3.82 -10.12 4.63
C SER A 91 4.73 -9.15 5.44
N PRO A 92 6.04 -9.46 5.57
CA PRO A 92 6.95 -8.66 6.40
C PRO A 92 7.09 -7.20 5.97
N ASP A 93 6.82 -6.88 4.72
CA ASP A 93 6.87 -5.51 4.19
C ASP A 93 5.67 -4.64 4.60
N LEU A 94 4.57 -5.27 5.04
CA LEU A 94 3.39 -4.60 5.58
C LEU A 94 3.22 -4.79 7.10
N GLY A 95 3.91 -5.73 7.71
CA GLY A 95 3.91 -5.99 9.16
C GLY A 95 4.85 -5.06 9.92
N LEU A 96 4.88 -3.77 9.59
CA LEU A 96 5.77 -2.76 10.18
C LEU A 96 4.96 -1.68 10.91
N ALA A 97 5.68 -0.85 11.69
CA ALA A 97 5.09 0.35 12.27
C ALA A 97 4.72 1.36 11.16
N VAL A 98 3.54 1.95 11.28
CA VAL A 98 3.05 2.96 10.33
C VAL A 98 3.67 4.33 10.59
N PRO A 99 3.80 5.18 9.55
CA PRO A 99 3.37 4.95 8.16
C PRO A 99 4.36 4.10 7.36
N ILE A 100 3.86 3.20 6.51
CA ILE A 100 4.67 2.35 5.62
C ILE A 100 4.67 2.93 4.22
N VAL A 101 5.83 3.20 3.65
CA VAL A 101 5.94 3.69 2.26
C VAL A 101 6.20 2.53 1.31
N LYS A 102 5.27 2.29 0.38
CA LYS A 102 5.37 1.24 -0.64
C LYS A 102 4.84 1.73 -1.98
N ALA A 103 5.62 1.52 -3.04
CA ALA A 103 5.26 1.90 -4.41
C ALA A 103 4.73 3.35 -4.53
N GLY A 104 5.38 4.32 -3.86
CA GLY A 104 5.01 5.73 -3.90
C GLY A 104 3.73 6.10 -3.14
N TYR A 105 3.19 5.16 -2.33
CA TYR A 105 2.07 5.37 -1.42
C TYR A 105 2.50 5.21 0.03
N SER A 106 2.02 6.10 0.90
CA SER A 106 2.12 5.99 2.35
C SER A 106 0.89 5.24 2.85
N ILE A 107 1.11 4.08 3.46
CA ILE A 107 0.05 3.26 4.06
C ILE A 107 0.02 3.58 5.55
N ASP A 108 -1.14 3.95 6.05
CA ASP A 108 -1.39 4.22 7.47
C ASP A 108 -2.48 3.29 8.00
N PHE A 109 -2.47 3.07 9.31
CA PHE A 109 -3.41 2.20 10.00
C PHE A 109 -3.81 2.82 11.33
N THR A 110 -5.10 3.03 11.50
CA THR A 110 -5.68 3.55 12.75
C THR A 110 -6.65 2.54 13.32
N SER A 111 -6.54 2.29 14.60
CA SER A 111 -7.42 1.38 15.35
C SER A 111 -8.34 2.17 16.26
N ASN A 112 -9.60 1.73 16.34
CA ASN A 112 -10.60 2.32 17.21
C ASN A 112 -11.35 1.22 17.97
N ASN A 113 -12.01 1.62 19.07
CA ASN A 113 -12.88 0.75 19.85
C ASN A 113 -12.13 -0.47 20.41
N ALA A 114 -11.16 -0.22 21.29
CA ALA A 114 -10.45 -1.29 22.01
C ALA A 114 -11.44 -2.14 22.82
N ILE A 115 -11.41 -3.46 22.58
CA ILE A 115 -12.21 -4.45 23.28
C ILE A 115 -11.28 -5.17 24.24
N ALA A 116 -11.72 -5.37 25.50
CA ALA A 116 -10.92 -6.12 26.48
C ALA A 116 -10.58 -7.52 25.93
N ALA A 117 -9.30 -7.86 25.95
CA ALA A 117 -8.80 -9.04 25.27
C ALA A 117 -9.28 -10.34 25.91
N ALA A 118 -9.81 -11.23 25.08
CA ALA A 118 -9.52 -12.65 25.23
C ALA A 118 -8.04 -12.89 24.83
N ALA A 119 -7.41 -13.92 25.38
CA ALA A 119 -6.02 -14.25 25.01
C ALA A 119 -5.90 -14.41 23.48
N VAL A 120 -5.04 -13.62 22.84
CA VAL A 120 -4.77 -13.72 21.42
C VAL A 120 -3.58 -14.66 21.16
N CYS A 121 -3.51 -15.25 19.99
CA CYS A 121 -2.54 -16.32 19.71
C CYS A 121 -1.07 -15.86 19.69
N ASN A 122 -0.81 -14.60 19.38
CA ASN A 122 0.55 -14.05 19.25
C ASN A 122 1.01 -13.21 20.45
N ASN A 123 0.08 -12.75 21.30
CA ASN A 123 0.43 -12.07 22.55
C ASN A 123 -0.78 -12.05 23.51
N ALA A 124 -0.66 -12.72 24.65
CA ALA A 124 -1.74 -12.83 25.65
C ALA A 124 -2.16 -11.49 26.30
N ALA A 125 -1.41 -10.41 26.10
CA ALA A 125 -1.64 -9.12 26.73
C ALA A 125 -2.25 -8.06 25.79
N LEU A 126 -2.48 -8.37 24.51
CA LEU A 126 -3.01 -7.41 23.55
C LEU A 126 -4.54 -7.32 23.60
N ALA A 127 -5.04 -6.10 23.72
CA ALA A 127 -6.44 -5.83 23.42
C ALA A 127 -6.70 -6.03 21.92
N VAL A 128 -7.85 -6.59 21.57
CA VAL A 128 -8.36 -6.58 20.20
C VAL A 128 -9.17 -5.32 19.95
N ILE A 129 -9.43 -4.98 18.71
CA ILE A 129 -10.20 -3.79 18.32
C ILE A 129 -11.46 -4.19 17.57
N GLY A 130 -12.52 -3.39 17.74
CA GLY A 130 -13.80 -3.62 17.05
C GLY A 130 -13.79 -3.15 15.61
N ASN A 131 -13.05 -2.08 15.32
CA ASN A 131 -12.96 -1.52 13.97
C ASN A 131 -11.58 -0.92 13.71
N TYR A 132 -11.23 -0.83 12.44
CA TYR A 132 -9.98 -0.24 11.97
C TYR A 132 -10.21 0.60 10.71
N LEU A 133 -9.27 1.50 10.45
CA LEU A 133 -9.13 2.20 9.18
C LEU A 133 -7.71 2.00 8.67
N ALA A 134 -7.58 1.38 7.51
CA ALA A 134 -6.33 1.36 6.76
C ALA A 134 -6.44 2.32 5.57
N THR A 135 -5.48 3.21 5.41
CA THR A 135 -5.46 4.20 4.34
C THR A 135 -4.19 4.10 3.51
N ALA A 136 -4.29 4.52 2.26
CA ALA A 136 -3.15 4.68 1.38
C ALA A 136 -3.24 6.04 0.67
N ALA A 137 -2.26 6.90 0.95
CA ALA A 137 -2.16 8.24 0.41
C ALA A 137 -0.93 8.35 -0.50
N PRO A 138 -0.98 9.03 -1.66
CA PRO A 138 0.18 9.23 -2.50
C PRO A 138 1.23 10.09 -1.75
N VAL A 139 2.49 9.66 -1.72
CA VAL A 139 3.59 10.41 -1.10
C VAL A 139 3.77 11.76 -1.78
N SER A 140 3.54 11.82 -3.09
CA SER A 140 3.57 13.05 -3.89
C SER A 140 2.38 13.04 -4.84
N ALA A 141 1.33 13.78 -4.50
CA ALA A 141 0.13 13.91 -5.32
C ALA A 141 0.48 14.45 -6.74
N GLY A 142 -0.05 13.78 -7.77
CA GLY A 142 0.24 14.10 -9.16
C GLY A 142 1.53 13.50 -9.72
N THR A 143 2.38 12.89 -8.88
CA THR A 143 3.62 12.23 -9.31
C THR A 143 3.61 10.74 -8.97
N SER A 144 3.31 10.38 -7.73
CA SER A 144 3.20 8.97 -7.32
C SER A 144 1.80 8.39 -7.52
N GLY A 145 0.78 9.24 -7.52
CA GLY A 145 -0.63 8.91 -7.76
C GLY A 145 -1.51 10.13 -7.61
N THR A 146 -2.80 9.99 -7.93
CA THR A 146 -3.80 11.07 -7.86
C THR A 146 -4.96 10.73 -6.93
N ARG A 147 -5.12 9.47 -6.56
CA ARG A 147 -6.24 8.97 -5.75
C ARG A 147 -5.77 8.54 -4.37
N PHE A 148 -6.65 8.71 -3.40
CA PHE A 148 -6.50 8.23 -2.03
C PHE A 148 -7.39 7.00 -1.87
N PHE A 149 -6.89 6.01 -1.12
CA PHE A 149 -7.61 4.77 -0.88
C PHE A 149 -7.78 4.54 0.61
N GLY A 150 -8.87 3.87 0.98
CA GLY A 150 -9.11 3.48 2.36
C GLY A 150 -9.99 2.25 2.44
N THR A 151 -9.83 1.49 3.51
CA THR A 151 -10.62 0.31 3.81
C THR A 151 -10.83 0.18 5.30
N SER A 152 -11.87 -0.53 5.68
CA SER A 152 -12.27 -0.76 7.07
C SER A 152 -12.69 -2.22 7.28
N GLU A 153 -13.25 -2.51 8.45
CA GLU A 153 -13.87 -3.80 8.79
C GLU A 153 -14.95 -4.23 7.80
N ALA A 154 -15.53 -3.31 7.02
CA ALA A 154 -16.47 -3.62 5.93
C ALA A 154 -15.80 -4.32 4.73
N GLN A 155 -14.49 -4.53 4.73
CA GLN A 155 -13.70 -5.25 3.72
C GLN A 155 -13.74 -4.64 2.31
N THR A 156 -14.38 -3.50 2.15
CA THR A 156 -14.49 -2.80 0.87
C THR A 156 -13.40 -1.75 0.77
N VAL A 157 -12.68 -1.74 -0.34
CA VAL A 157 -11.71 -0.68 -0.64
C VAL A 157 -12.44 0.46 -1.33
N PHE A 158 -12.30 1.65 -0.78
CA PHE A 158 -12.87 2.89 -1.31
C PHE A 158 -11.78 3.77 -1.92
N GLN A 159 -12.14 4.55 -2.93
CA GLN A 159 -11.29 5.58 -3.51
C GLN A 159 -11.90 6.96 -3.35
N HIS A 160 -11.05 7.97 -3.19
CA HIS A 160 -11.44 9.38 -3.11
C HIS A 160 -10.36 10.28 -3.71
N THR A 161 -10.71 11.52 -4.05
CA THR A 161 -9.77 12.54 -4.55
C THR A 161 -9.09 13.34 -3.43
N ALA A 162 -9.57 13.20 -2.18
CA ALA A 162 -8.99 13.79 -1.00
C ALA A 162 -8.61 12.71 0.03
N ALA A 163 -7.73 13.05 0.97
CA ALA A 163 -7.28 12.14 2.02
C ALA A 163 -8.46 11.59 2.83
N ILE A 164 -8.46 10.29 3.07
CA ILE A 164 -9.44 9.59 3.90
C ILE A 164 -8.89 9.59 5.33
N THR A 165 -9.59 10.25 6.26
CA THR A 165 -9.10 10.49 7.62
C THR A 165 -9.91 9.83 8.72
N ALA A 166 -11.11 9.33 8.41
CA ALA A 166 -11.99 8.72 9.40
C ALA A 166 -12.89 7.65 8.78
N ILE A 167 -13.47 6.81 9.62
CA ILE A 167 -14.54 5.87 9.27
C ILE A 167 -15.86 6.43 9.84
N THR A 168 -16.91 6.41 9.04
CA THR A 168 -18.27 6.71 9.53
C THR A 168 -18.84 5.51 10.29
N ALA A 169 -19.88 5.74 11.08
CA ALA A 169 -20.58 4.66 11.79
C ALA A 169 -21.17 3.56 10.88
N SER A 170 -21.27 3.82 9.57
CA SER A 170 -21.72 2.87 8.54
C SER A 170 -20.56 2.10 7.88
N GLY A 171 -19.33 2.19 8.38
CA GLY A 171 -18.16 1.49 7.82
C GLY A 171 -17.61 2.11 6.52
N VAL A 172 -18.12 3.28 6.10
CA VAL A 172 -17.65 3.99 4.91
C VAL A 172 -16.62 5.02 5.31
N PRO A 173 -15.45 5.07 4.66
CA PRO A 173 -14.46 6.12 4.93
C PRO A 173 -15.00 7.52 4.67
N ALA A 174 -14.66 8.48 5.54
CA ALA A 174 -14.97 9.89 5.37
C ALA A 174 -13.75 10.67 4.83
N PRO A 175 -13.95 11.64 3.90
CA PRO A 175 -15.19 11.96 3.20
C PRO A 175 -15.63 10.80 2.30
N GLY A 176 -16.93 10.66 2.03
CA GLY A 176 -17.53 9.51 1.35
C GLY A 176 -16.75 9.05 0.13
N GLY A 177 -16.25 7.81 0.16
CA GLY A 177 -15.50 7.20 -0.92
C GLY A 177 -16.40 6.44 -1.90
N VAL A 178 -15.90 6.26 -3.12
CA VAL A 178 -16.53 5.37 -4.12
C VAL A 178 -15.90 3.99 -3.98
N PRO A 179 -16.70 2.90 -3.79
CA PRO A 179 -16.16 1.55 -3.69
C PRO A 179 -15.50 1.13 -5.01
N ILE A 180 -14.34 0.48 -4.89
CA ILE A 180 -13.64 -0.12 -6.02
C ILE A 180 -14.17 -1.54 -6.21
N LYS A 181 -14.71 -1.81 -7.39
CA LYS A 181 -15.20 -3.15 -7.78
C LYS A 181 -14.04 -4.07 -8.18
#